data_9fd2883b761e670e5b6509bca7073292
#
_entry.id   9fd2883b761e670e5b6509bca7073292
#
_cell.length_a   1.000
_cell.length_b   1.000
_cell.length_c   1.000
_cell.angle_alpha   90.00
_cell.angle_beta   90.00
_cell.angle_gamma   90.00
#
_symmetry.space_group_name_H-M   'P 1'
#
loop_
_entity.id
_entity.type
_entity.pdbx_description
1 polymer ?
#
loop_
_entity_poly.entity_id
_entity_poly.type
_entity_poly.pdbx_seq_one_letter_code
_entity_poly.pdbx_strand_id
1 'polypeptide(L)'
;MAILWTLGGCGGGGSEGSNQSSTSSSTQESTSSTNTSSSTTSSNGGTTSRTNSGIVVTSVGPGIVAATMGSNSDIAFSKDGTQYLSPVLTFDGTALTSMMGHRSNARTDKEQPVSLLLHLSGTHVGDGRVSFHSVTNPKGESLDLSIQPCVPQYCSVLVPRMPSMKMMEGTWSYRLQSPLAQPENFKVNATLRTGATPGEDTRLIIAPYWVQGTRFNINNVKAALAHLVAIYAKNGIAVTMRDLTLIDDSRFSVVSLDFTHPLTTELISRGATDAINLFFVDDFTDYGALGIAAAIPGSMGLAGGFNGILIGLSPHRVGSHVDTDFMGETAAHEMGHFLGLFHTSESTGSPQDPLEDTPECLGFRDVNASGSLELDECTGAGADNLMFWTPFTSWAGVHMGQDVLTPDQRTVIRYAPIAQ
;
A
#
# COMPACT_ATOMS: atom_id res chain seq x y z
N MET A 1 -27.86 7.74 2.16
CA MET A 1 -27.20 6.43 2.20
C MET A 1 -25.71 6.75 2.09
N ALA A 2 -25.03 6.83 3.22
CA ALA A 2 -23.61 7.19 3.25
C ALA A 2 -22.82 6.01 2.70
N ILE A 3 -22.12 6.22 1.59
CA ILE A 3 -21.21 5.24 1.01
C ILE A 3 -19.90 5.44 1.76
N LEU A 4 -19.61 4.53 2.68
CA LEU A 4 -18.40 4.57 3.50
C LEU A 4 -17.24 4.02 2.67
N TRP A 5 -16.21 4.84 2.45
CA TRP A 5 -14.87 4.36 2.16
C TRP A 5 -14.32 3.77 3.46
N THR A 6 -14.51 2.50 3.70
CA THR A 6 -13.98 1.88 4.92
C THR A 6 -12.51 1.50 4.73
N LEU A 7 -11.63 2.43 5.02
CA LEU A 7 -10.34 2.04 5.59
C LEU A 7 -10.59 1.70 7.05
N GLY A 8 -10.22 0.48 7.48
CA GLY A 8 -10.31 0.09 8.86
C GLY A 8 -9.54 1.08 9.73
N GLY A 9 -10.28 2.00 10.39
CA GLY A 9 -9.70 2.98 11.28
C GLY A 9 -9.04 2.29 12.47
N CYS A 10 -7.83 2.67 12.80
CA CYS A 10 -7.19 2.39 14.08
C CYS A 10 -7.97 3.06 15.21
N GLY A 11 -9.02 2.40 15.71
CA GLY A 11 -9.79 2.81 16.87
C GLY A 11 -9.73 1.71 17.93
N GLY A 12 -8.96 1.91 19.01
CA GLY A 12 -8.95 1.06 20.17
C GLY A 12 -10.29 1.12 20.92
N GLY A 13 -10.86 -0.05 21.22
CA GLY A 13 -12.03 -0.18 22.07
C GLY A 13 -12.24 -1.63 22.44
N GLY A 14 -11.85 -2.02 23.67
CA GLY A 14 -11.99 -3.37 24.19
C GLY A 14 -13.43 -3.77 24.47
N SER A 15 -13.72 -5.04 24.37
CA SER A 15 -14.63 -5.74 25.29
C SER A 15 -14.39 -7.25 25.25
N GLU A 16 -14.51 -7.84 26.42
CA GLU A 16 -14.24 -9.21 26.83
C GLU A 16 -15.25 -10.23 26.26
N GLY A 17 -14.82 -11.50 26.18
CA GLY A 17 -15.80 -12.59 26.17
C GLY A 17 -15.32 -13.95 25.65
N SER A 18 -14.81 -14.76 26.58
CA SER A 18 -14.98 -16.21 26.76
C SER A 18 -14.50 -17.25 25.72
N ASN A 19 -13.50 -18.00 26.18
CA ASN A 19 -13.24 -19.47 26.15
C ASN A 19 -14.03 -20.39 25.19
N GLN A 20 -13.31 -21.17 24.41
CA GLN A 20 -13.28 -22.63 24.61
C GLN A 20 -12.10 -23.30 23.87
N SER A 21 -11.54 -24.26 24.59
CA SER A 21 -10.41 -25.11 24.25
C SER A 21 -10.79 -26.27 23.32
N SER A 22 -9.89 -26.66 22.42
CA SER A 22 -9.70 -28.07 22.10
C SER A 22 -8.29 -28.32 21.53
N THR A 23 -7.60 -29.19 22.23
CA THR A 23 -6.31 -29.80 21.96
C THR A 23 -6.36 -30.82 20.83
N SER A 24 -5.39 -30.83 19.94
CA SER A 24 -4.87 -32.08 19.37
C SER A 24 -3.45 -31.88 18.85
N SER A 25 -2.57 -32.68 19.40
CA SER A 25 -1.16 -32.86 19.10
C SER A 25 -0.94 -33.73 17.87
N SER A 26 0.00 -33.38 17.01
CA SER A 26 0.75 -34.37 16.22
C SER A 26 2.16 -33.86 15.93
N THR A 27 3.11 -34.58 16.49
CA THR A 27 4.55 -34.57 16.22
C THR A 27 4.84 -35.08 14.81
N GLN A 28 5.73 -34.40 14.07
CA GLN A 28 6.57 -35.05 13.07
C GLN A 28 7.94 -34.40 12.93
N GLU A 29 8.90 -35.27 12.69
CA GLU A 29 10.34 -35.14 12.83
C GLU A 29 11.03 -34.24 11.79
N SER A 30 12.15 -33.70 12.26
CA SER A 30 13.13 -32.96 11.48
C SER A 30 14.03 -33.88 10.66
N THR A 31 14.20 -33.60 9.40
CA THR A 31 15.35 -34.06 8.60
C THR A 31 16.10 -32.88 8.02
N SER A 32 17.36 -32.77 8.41
CA SER A 32 18.33 -31.83 7.89
C SER A 32 18.70 -32.21 6.44
N SER A 33 18.69 -31.26 5.53
CA SER A 33 19.31 -31.41 4.23
C SER A 33 20.17 -30.21 3.88
N THR A 34 21.37 -30.55 3.47
CA THR A 34 22.50 -29.73 3.05
C THR A 34 22.19 -28.78 1.90
N ASN A 35 22.66 -27.54 2.06
CA ASN A 35 22.54 -26.46 1.08
C ASN A 35 23.41 -26.68 -0.15
N THR A 36 22.77 -26.88 -1.29
CA THR A 36 23.35 -26.63 -2.61
C THR A 36 22.72 -25.36 -3.18
N SER A 37 23.56 -24.37 -3.49
CA SER A 37 23.14 -23.12 -4.11
C SER A 37 22.66 -23.37 -5.54
N SER A 38 21.36 -23.33 -5.77
CA SER A 38 20.76 -23.32 -7.11
C SER A 38 20.10 -21.97 -7.35
N SER A 39 20.49 -21.29 -8.42
CA SER A 39 19.80 -20.13 -8.95
C SER A 39 18.47 -20.58 -9.57
N THR A 40 17.35 -20.24 -8.93
CA THR A 40 16.03 -20.40 -9.52
C THR A 40 15.64 -19.12 -10.24
N THR A 41 15.55 -19.18 -11.56
CA THR A 41 14.85 -18.17 -12.36
C THR A 41 13.35 -18.32 -12.13
N SER A 42 12.76 -17.35 -11.45
CA SER A 42 11.30 -17.25 -11.39
C SER A 42 10.78 -16.63 -12.69
N SER A 43 9.64 -17.11 -13.15
CA SER A 43 8.99 -16.74 -14.42
C SER A 43 8.55 -15.27 -14.54
N ASN A 44 8.89 -14.42 -13.60
CA ASN A 44 8.54 -12.98 -13.56
C ASN A 44 9.76 -12.06 -13.75
N GLY A 45 10.74 -12.43 -14.52
CA GLY A 45 11.74 -11.50 -15.08
C GLY A 45 12.73 -10.83 -14.12
N GLY A 46 12.62 -10.98 -12.81
CA GLY A 46 13.51 -10.37 -11.82
C GLY A 46 14.74 -11.24 -11.51
N THR A 47 15.94 -10.63 -11.51
CA THR A 47 17.15 -11.29 -11.05
C THR A 47 17.21 -11.27 -9.53
N THR A 48 17.32 -12.43 -8.89
CA THR A 48 17.42 -12.55 -7.42
C THR A 48 18.85 -12.90 -7.02
N SER A 49 19.43 -12.21 -6.05
CA SER A 49 20.72 -12.55 -5.46
C SER A 49 20.62 -12.71 -3.95
N ARG A 50 21.43 -13.61 -3.36
CA ARG A 50 21.50 -13.82 -1.91
C ARG A 50 22.83 -13.30 -1.37
N THR A 51 22.78 -12.70 -0.19
CA THR A 51 23.96 -12.25 0.55
C THR A 51 24.39 -13.28 1.59
N ASN A 52 25.61 -13.16 2.10
CA ASN A 52 26.08 -13.96 3.25
C ASN A 52 25.30 -13.70 4.54
N SER A 53 24.52 -12.62 4.61
CA SER A 53 23.65 -12.27 5.73
C SER A 53 22.20 -12.80 5.59
N GLY A 54 21.91 -13.61 4.58
CA GLY A 54 20.58 -14.18 4.35
C GLY A 54 19.58 -13.23 3.68
N ILE A 55 19.96 -11.98 3.40
CA ILE A 55 19.09 -11.02 2.69
C ILE A 55 18.89 -11.47 1.26
N VAL A 56 17.64 -11.59 0.84
CA VAL A 56 17.24 -11.90 -0.53
C VAL A 56 16.87 -10.60 -1.24
N VAL A 57 17.60 -10.25 -2.28
CA VAL A 57 17.37 -9.03 -3.06
C VAL A 57 16.87 -9.39 -4.45
N THR A 58 15.85 -8.70 -4.92
CA THR A 58 15.23 -8.89 -6.24
C THR A 58 15.16 -7.56 -6.97
N SER A 59 15.61 -7.51 -8.22
CA SER A 59 15.37 -6.35 -9.09
C SER A 59 13.90 -6.32 -9.49
N VAL A 60 13.26 -5.19 -9.31
CA VAL A 60 11.85 -4.95 -9.65
C VAL A 60 11.77 -4.19 -10.97
N GLY A 61 12.64 -3.22 -11.17
CA GLY A 61 12.67 -2.37 -12.36
C GLY A 61 13.95 -1.50 -12.38
N PRO A 62 14.10 -0.62 -13.35
CA PRO A 62 15.24 0.29 -13.40
C PRO A 62 15.35 1.12 -12.12
N GLY A 63 16.45 0.95 -11.38
CA GLY A 63 16.67 1.64 -10.12
C GLY A 63 15.77 1.21 -8.95
N ILE A 64 15.00 0.13 -9.07
CA ILE A 64 14.09 -0.36 -8.03
C ILE A 64 14.52 -1.76 -7.60
N VAL A 65 14.76 -1.92 -6.31
CA VAL A 65 15.08 -3.20 -5.69
C VAL A 65 14.13 -3.48 -4.52
N ALA A 66 13.72 -4.73 -4.40
CA ALA A 66 12.99 -5.23 -3.24
C ALA A 66 13.84 -6.26 -2.50
N ALA A 67 13.80 -6.24 -1.17
CA ALA A 67 14.58 -7.14 -0.33
C ALA A 67 13.76 -7.66 0.84
N THR A 68 13.93 -8.94 1.16
CA THR A 68 13.54 -9.48 2.47
C THR A 68 14.72 -9.32 3.41
N MET A 69 14.52 -8.53 4.47
CA MET A 69 15.55 -8.06 5.40
C MET A 69 15.71 -8.97 6.61
N GLY A 70 14.71 -9.79 6.93
CA GLY A 70 14.68 -10.71 8.07
C GLY A 70 13.30 -11.29 8.28
N SER A 71 13.24 -12.29 9.14
CA SER A 71 12.01 -12.99 9.51
C SER A 71 12.00 -13.32 11.01
N ASN A 72 10.94 -13.94 11.49
CA ASN A 72 10.82 -14.38 12.87
C ASN A 72 11.95 -15.32 13.31
N SER A 73 12.58 -16.07 12.41
CA SER A 73 13.72 -16.92 12.72
C SER A 73 15.03 -16.16 12.97
N ASP A 74 15.12 -14.93 12.47
CA ASP A 74 16.35 -14.14 12.45
C ASP A 74 16.35 -13.04 13.53
N ILE A 75 15.18 -12.71 14.09
CA ILE A 75 14.99 -11.55 14.97
C ILE A 75 14.49 -12.01 16.33
N ALA A 76 15.38 -11.92 17.34
CA ALA A 76 15.03 -12.19 18.72
C ALA A 76 14.41 -10.95 19.40
N PHE A 77 13.49 -11.16 20.33
CA PHE A 77 12.86 -10.10 21.10
C PHE A 77 13.23 -10.21 22.57
N SER A 78 13.47 -9.08 23.23
CA SER A 78 13.74 -8.99 24.67
C SER A 78 12.68 -8.13 25.35
N LYS A 79 12.33 -8.48 26.61
CA LYS A 79 11.32 -7.75 27.38
C LYS A 79 11.75 -6.32 27.68
N ASP A 80 10.88 -5.36 27.43
CA ASP A 80 11.04 -3.95 27.76
C ASP A 80 9.70 -3.39 28.28
N GLY A 81 9.61 -3.26 29.60
CA GLY A 81 8.35 -2.87 30.25
C GLY A 81 7.23 -3.89 30.00
N THR A 82 6.15 -3.44 29.38
CA THR A 82 4.96 -4.25 29.00
C THR A 82 5.06 -4.89 27.63
N GLN A 83 6.10 -4.56 26.86
CA GLN A 83 6.31 -5.00 25.48
C GLN A 83 7.61 -5.78 25.34
N TYR A 84 7.81 -6.35 24.17
CA TYR A 84 9.08 -6.94 23.75
C TYR A 84 9.62 -6.16 22.56
N LEU A 85 10.90 -5.83 22.61
CA LEU A 85 11.59 -5.10 21.55
C LEU A 85 12.63 -5.99 20.86
N SER A 86 12.75 -5.85 19.54
CA SER A 86 13.89 -6.39 18.80
C SER A 86 15.19 -5.66 19.18
N PRO A 87 16.38 -6.21 18.88
CA PRO A 87 17.59 -5.42 18.84
C PRO A 87 17.44 -4.29 17.80
N VAL A 88 18.39 -3.35 17.78
CA VAL A 88 18.51 -2.39 16.68
C VAL A 88 18.95 -3.16 15.45
N LEU A 89 18.15 -3.09 14.41
CA LEU A 89 18.40 -3.71 13.11
C LEU A 89 18.85 -2.61 12.15
N THR A 90 19.83 -2.90 11.32
CA THR A 90 20.41 -1.90 10.40
C THR A 90 20.40 -2.40 8.97
N PHE A 91 20.32 -1.47 8.04
CA PHE A 91 20.58 -1.73 6.62
C PHE A 91 21.22 -0.50 5.98
N ASP A 92 22.04 -0.73 4.97
CA ASP A 92 22.60 0.30 4.12
C ASP A 92 21.89 0.28 2.76
N GLY A 93 21.13 1.34 2.47
CA GLY A 93 20.40 1.48 1.22
C GLY A 93 21.32 1.44 -0.01
N THR A 94 22.54 1.95 0.11
CA THR A 94 23.53 1.93 -0.97
C THR A 94 24.04 0.50 -1.22
N ALA A 95 24.26 -0.29 -0.15
CA ALA A 95 24.69 -1.66 -0.26
C ALA A 95 23.62 -2.55 -0.94
N LEU A 96 22.33 -2.31 -0.65
CA LEU A 96 21.24 -3.06 -1.30
C LEU A 96 21.22 -2.90 -2.82
N THR A 97 21.51 -1.70 -3.31
CA THR A 97 21.56 -1.43 -4.77
C THR A 97 22.81 -1.97 -5.43
N SER A 98 23.97 -1.92 -4.76
CA SER A 98 25.24 -2.45 -5.29
C SER A 98 25.22 -3.95 -5.48
N MET A 99 24.43 -4.69 -4.71
CA MET A 99 24.28 -6.15 -4.80
C MET A 99 23.66 -6.61 -6.11
N MET A 100 22.95 -5.74 -6.83
CA MET A 100 22.27 -6.08 -8.08
C MET A 100 23.17 -5.96 -9.32
N GLY A 101 24.50 -5.82 -9.13
CA GLY A 101 25.47 -5.88 -10.23
C GLY A 101 25.59 -4.59 -11.05
N HIS A 102 25.02 -3.49 -10.61
CA HIS A 102 25.29 -2.18 -11.16
C HIS A 102 26.67 -1.68 -10.66
N ARG A 103 27.72 -2.40 -11.07
CA ARG A 103 29.10 -1.96 -10.89
C ARG A 103 29.42 -0.91 -11.96
N SER A 104 28.98 0.31 -11.78
CA SER A 104 29.66 1.42 -12.46
C SER A 104 30.75 1.93 -11.52
N ASN A 105 31.99 1.91 -12.01
CA ASN A 105 33.17 2.47 -11.28
C ASN A 105 33.13 4.01 -11.18
N ALA A 106 32.08 4.66 -11.63
CA ALA A 106 31.82 6.06 -11.52
C ALA A 106 30.43 6.24 -10.86
N ARG A 107 30.41 6.67 -9.62
CA ARG A 107 29.22 7.11 -8.89
C ARG A 107 28.63 8.29 -9.69
N THR A 108 27.54 8.02 -10.40
CA THR A 108 26.79 9.07 -11.09
C THR A 108 25.61 9.46 -10.19
N ASP A 109 25.09 10.69 -10.35
CA ASP A 109 23.88 11.16 -9.64
C ASP A 109 22.66 10.24 -9.79
N LYS A 110 22.77 9.25 -10.69
CA LYS A 110 21.74 8.23 -10.98
C LYS A 110 21.63 7.09 -9.95
N GLU A 111 22.54 7.02 -8.98
CA GLU A 111 22.58 5.92 -7.98
C GLU A 111 22.17 6.38 -6.57
N GLN A 112 21.72 7.62 -6.42
CA GLN A 112 21.29 8.15 -5.12
C GLN A 112 19.99 7.47 -4.67
N PRO A 113 19.86 7.10 -3.37
CA PRO A 113 18.59 6.61 -2.85
C PRO A 113 17.56 7.73 -2.88
N VAL A 114 16.41 7.46 -3.49
CA VAL A 114 15.34 8.41 -3.73
C VAL A 114 14.19 8.19 -2.75
N SER A 115 13.81 6.93 -2.55
CA SER A 115 12.73 6.57 -1.64
C SER A 115 12.88 5.15 -1.11
N LEU A 116 12.25 4.91 0.03
CA LEU A 116 12.27 3.66 0.76
C LEU A 116 10.88 3.35 1.28
N LEU A 117 10.42 2.15 1.04
CA LEU A 117 9.29 1.54 1.72
C LEU A 117 9.80 0.40 2.59
N LEU A 118 9.75 0.56 3.92
CA LEU A 118 9.90 -0.54 4.87
C LEU A 118 8.53 -1.09 5.18
N HIS A 119 8.35 -2.40 5.12
CA HIS A 119 7.11 -2.99 5.55
C HIS A 119 7.28 -4.33 6.27
N LEU A 120 6.37 -4.60 7.15
CA LEU A 120 6.16 -5.87 7.82
C LEU A 120 4.99 -6.58 7.17
N SER A 121 5.11 -7.89 6.97
CA SER A 121 4.00 -8.72 6.48
C SER A 121 3.97 -10.06 7.19
N GLY A 122 2.78 -10.60 7.43
CA GLY A 122 2.59 -11.92 8.05
C GLY A 122 1.48 -11.94 9.08
N THR A 123 1.07 -13.14 9.50
CA THR A 123 -0.09 -13.35 10.38
C THR A 123 0.04 -12.76 11.78
N HIS A 124 1.27 -12.45 12.23
CA HIS A 124 1.54 -11.79 13.50
C HIS A 124 1.94 -10.31 13.36
N VAL A 125 1.49 -9.65 12.30
CA VAL A 125 1.73 -8.21 12.04
C VAL A 125 0.42 -7.42 12.18
N GLY A 126 0.53 -6.16 12.60
CA GLY A 126 -0.61 -5.24 12.77
C GLY A 126 -1.50 -5.54 13.98
N ASP A 127 -2.55 -4.77 14.19
CA ASP A 127 -3.56 -4.95 15.25
C ASP A 127 -2.99 -5.27 16.64
N GLY A 128 -2.06 -4.45 17.13
CA GLY A 128 -1.42 -4.65 18.43
C GLY A 128 -0.44 -5.81 18.46
N ARG A 129 -0.05 -6.34 17.30
CA ARG A 129 0.97 -7.40 17.15
C ARG A 129 2.33 -6.78 16.80
N VAL A 130 3.12 -7.44 15.95
CA VAL A 130 4.42 -6.88 15.50
C VAL A 130 4.22 -5.62 14.70
N SER A 131 4.91 -4.56 15.08
CA SER A 131 4.92 -3.28 14.37
C SER A 131 6.30 -2.61 14.47
N PHE A 132 6.53 -1.52 13.76
CA PHE A 132 7.74 -0.72 13.94
C PHE A 132 7.63 0.08 15.26
N HIS A 133 8.63 -0.06 16.11
CA HIS A 133 8.79 0.75 17.31
C HIS A 133 9.51 2.06 16.99
N SER A 134 10.54 1.98 16.17
CA SER A 134 11.29 3.16 15.70
C SER A 134 11.92 2.89 14.35
N VAL A 135 12.06 3.95 13.55
CA VAL A 135 12.89 3.99 12.34
C VAL A 135 13.74 5.24 12.45
N THR A 136 15.05 5.09 12.26
CA THR A 136 16.03 6.15 12.46
C THR A 136 16.86 6.33 11.20
N ASN A 137 17.00 7.56 10.75
CA ASN A 137 17.77 7.91 9.56
C ASN A 137 19.28 7.89 9.83
N PRO A 138 20.15 8.00 8.81
CA PRO A 138 21.60 7.98 8.96
C PRO A 138 22.21 9.09 9.83
N LYS A 139 21.46 10.15 10.15
CA LYS A 139 21.87 11.20 11.08
C LYS A 139 21.52 10.90 12.53
N GLY A 140 20.83 9.79 12.80
CA GLY A 140 20.36 9.43 14.13
C GLY A 140 19.01 10.07 14.51
N GLU A 141 18.31 10.69 13.56
CA GLU A 141 17.00 11.30 13.78
C GLU A 141 15.91 10.24 13.62
N SER A 142 15.03 10.10 14.61
CA SER A 142 13.89 9.17 14.56
C SER A 142 12.78 9.74 13.70
N LEU A 143 12.20 8.90 12.85
CA LEU A 143 10.99 9.24 12.11
C LEU A 143 9.80 9.30 13.07
N ASP A 144 8.88 10.21 12.82
CA ASP A 144 7.58 10.21 13.48
C ASP A 144 6.75 9.04 12.93
N LEU A 145 6.38 8.10 13.80
CA LEU A 145 5.55 6.94 13.50
C LEU A 145 4.11 7.08 14.04
N SER A 146 3.70 8.29 14.46
CA SER A 146 2.34 8.54 14.95
C SER A 146 1.27 8.19 13.91
N ILE A 147 1.62 8.30 12.62
CA ILE A 147 0.79 7.91 11.48
C ILE A 147 1.42 6.68 10.79
N GLN A 148 1.75 5.64 11.55
CA GLN A 148 2.15 4.37 10.95
C GLN A 148 0.90 3.58 10.55
N PRO A 149 0.63 3.41 9.25
CA PRO A 149 -0.51 2.61 8.83
C PRO A 149 -0.22 1.13 9.10
N CYS A 150 -1.00 0.54 9.99
CA CYS A 150 -1.03 -0.88 10.22
C CYS A 150 -2.45 -1.39 9.96
N VAL A 151 -2.54 -2.37 9.10
CA VAL A 151 -3.74 -3.19 8.89
C VAL A 151 -3.43 -4.63 9.33
N PRO A 152 -4.40 -5.50 9.52
CA PRO A 152 -4.13 -6.91 9.82
C PRO A 152 -3.12 -7.50 8.84
N GLN A 153 -2.07 -8.13 9.36
CA GLN A 153 -0.97 -8.77 8.62
C GLN A 153 -0.03 -7.83 7.83
N TYR A 154 -0.16 -6.50 7.96
CA TYR A 154 0.71 -5.57 7.27
C TYR A 154 0.91 -4.25 8.02
N CYS A 155 2.15 -3.78 8.12
CA CYS A 155 2.50 -2.42 8.57
C CYS A 155 3.57 -1.84 7.65
N SER A 156 3.56 -0.54 7.41
CA SER A 156 4.50 0.11 6.51
C SER A 156 5.05 1.43 7.04
N VAL A 157 6.22 1.82 6.53
CA VAL A 157 6.85 3.14 6.72
C VAL A 157 7.40 3.58 5.37
N LEU A 158 6.88 4.68 4.84
CA LEU A 158 7.33 5.29 3.58
C LEU A 158 8.27 6.47 3.84
N VAL A 159 9.36 6.55 3.10
CA VAL A 159 10.32 7.68 3.10
C VAL A 159 10.61 8.09 1.66
N PRO A 160 10.33 9.33 1.28
CA PRO A 160 9.58 10.36 2.00
C PRO A 160 8.06 10.11 1.94
N ARG A 161 7.35 10.45 3.01
CA ARG A 161 5.88 10.50 3.04
C ARG A 161 5.32 11.94 3.01
N MET A 162 6.22 12.92 3.03
CA MET A 162 5.93 14.35 2.94
C MET A 162 7.14 15.07 2.35
N PRO A 163 7.00 16.24 1.72
CA PRO A 163 8.11 16.93 1.07
C PRO A 163 9.26 17.36 1.99
N SER A 164 8.99 17.61 3.27
CA SER A 164 10.00 17.94 4.27
C SER A 164 10.90 16.76 4.63
N MET A 165 10.42 15.54 4.45
CA MET A 165 11.18 14.30 4.68
C MET A 165 12.02 13.98 3.45
N LYS A 166 13.29 13.58 3.67
CA LYS A 166 14.19 13.21 2.56
C LYS A 166 14.81 11.85 2.81
N MET A 167 14.88 11.06 1.75
CA MET A 167 15.71 9.87 1.75
C MET A 167 17.18 10.29 1.85
N MET A 168 17.96 9.58 2.66
CA MET A 168 19.37 9.87 2.92
C MET A 168 20.22 8.64 2.61
N GLU A 169 21.43 8.90 2.07
CA GLU A 169 22.48 7.88 1.96
C GLU A 169 22.98 7.47 3.34
N GLY A 170 23.39 6.22 3.47
CA GLY A 170 24.02 5.68 4.65
C GLY A 170 23.16 4.63 5.37
N THR A 171 23.54 4.35 6.61
CA THR A 171 22.94 3.30 7.40
C THR A 171 21.67 3.78 8.09
N TRP A 172 20.56 3.18 7.73
CA TRP A 172 19.29 3.29 8.42
C TRP A 172 19.18 2.23 9.50
N SER A 173 18.45 2.54 10.57
CA SER A 173 18.15 1.57 11.62
C SER A 173 16.67 1.54 11.97
N TYR A 174 16.21 0.40 12.45
CA TYR A 174 14.85 0.23 12.94
C TYR A 174 14.79 -0.75 14.12
N ARG A 175 13.76 -0.63 14.92
CA ARG A 175 13.39 -1.60 15.94
C ARG A 175 11.94 -2.00 15.76
N LEU A 176 11.65 -3.23 16.08
CA LEU A 176 10.30 -3.77 16.10
C LEU A 176 9.82 -3.90 17.55
N GLN A 177 8.52 -3.79 17.75
CA GLN A 177 7.85 -4.08 19.01
C GLN A 177 6.84 -5.21 18.82
N SER A 178 6.61 -5.96 19.89
CA SER A 178 5.64 -7.04 19.93
C SER A 178 5.06 -7.19 21.34
N PRO A 179 3.79 -7.55 21.52
CA PRO A 179 3.24 -7.96 22.79
C PRO A 179 3.73 -9.36 23.20
N LEU A 180 4.29 -10.13 22.25
CA LEU A 180 4.76 -11.50 22.45
C LEU A 180 6.28 -11.56 22.47
N ALA A 181 6.83 -12.42 23.35
CA ALA A 181 8.26 -12.67 23.43
C ALA A 181 8.84 -13.32 22.17
N GLN A 182 8.04 -14.12 21.49
CA GLN A 182 8.43 -14.84 20.28
C GLN A 182 7.28 -14.74 19.27
N PRO A 183 7.16 -13.61 18.57
CA PRO A 183 6.19 -13.51 17.48
C PRO A 183 6.61 -14.41 16.33
N GLU A 184 5.65 -15.10 15.74
CA GLU A 184 5.86 -16.00 14.61
C GLU A 184 5.33 -15.37 13.32
N ASN A 185 5.66 -16.01 12.19
CA ASN A 185 5.07 -15.69 10.87
C ASN A 185 5.06 -14.19 10.54
N PHE A 186 6.20 -13.52 10.65
CA PHE A 186 6.40 -12.18 10.12
C PHE A 186 7.67 -12.10 9.28
N LYS A 187 7.69 -11.17 8.36
CA LYS A 187 8.85 -10.79 7.54
C LYS A 187 9.01 -9.28 7.53
N VAL A 188 10.25 -8.84 7.53
CA VAL A 188 10.63 -7.45 7.29
C VAL A 188 11.10 -7.35 5.85
N ASN A 189 10.50 -6.45 5.10
CA ASN A 189 10.83 -6.22 3.71
C ASN A 189 11.18 -4.74 3.50
N ALA A 190 11.95 -4.47 2.46
CA ALA A 190 12.26 -3.13 2.00
C ALA A 190 12.12 -3.07 0.48
N THR A 191 11.52 -1.98 -0.02
CA THR A 191 11.60 -1.61 -1.44
C THR A 191 12.30 -0.26 -1.51
N LEU A 192 13.40 -0.22 -2.24
CA LEU A 192 14.26 0.95 -2.39
C LEU A 192 14.26 1.39 -3.85
N ARG A 193 14.06 2.68 -4.09
CA ARG A 193 14.28 3.32 -5.39
C ARG A 193 15.53 4.17 -5.33
N THR A 194 16.35 4.05 -6.38
CA THR A 194 17.52 4.92 -6.64
C THR A 194 17.37 5.60 -7.98
N GLY A 195 18.03 6.71 -8.16
CA GLY A 195 18.03 7.44 -9.42
C GLY A 195 18.12 8.94 -9.25
N ALA A 196 17.70 9.68 -10.26
CA ALA A 196 17.55 11.12 -10.18
C ALA A 196 16.39 11.51 -9.26
N THR A 197 16.44 12.71 -8.70
CA THR A 197 15.31 13.30 -7.97
C THR A 197 14.07 13.29 -8.87
N PRO A 198 12.93 12.74 -8.40
CA PRO A 198 11.70 12.68 -9.19
C PRO A 198 11.22 14.07 -9.61
N GLY A 199 10.84 14.19 -10.86
CA GLY A 199 10.36 15.41 -11.49
C GLY A 199 9.04 15.21 -12.24
N GLU A 200 8.71 16.12 -13.15
CA GLU A 200 7.51 16.03 -13.97
C GLU A 200 7.56 14.90 -14.99
N ASP A 201 8.73 14.36 -15.28
CA ASP A 201 8.96 13.19 -16.13
C ASP A 201 8.69 11.85 -15.41
N THR A 202 8.40 11.89 -14.11
CA THR A 202 8.05 10.69 -13.32
C THR A 202 6.81 10.02 -13.90
N ARG A 203 6.91 8.70 -14.08
CA ARG A 203 5.88 7.87 -14.69
C ARG A 203 5.40 6.77 -13.74
N LEU A 204 4.11 6.53 -13.73
CA LEU A 204 3.50 5.37 -13.07
C LEU A 204 3.17 4.30 -14.13
N ILE A 205 3.46 3.05 -13.82
CA ILE A 205 3.05 1.92 -14.66
C ILE A 205 1.93 1.19 -13.95
N ILE A 206 0.77 1.06 -14.60
CA ILE A 206 -0.36 0.29 -14.11
C ILE A 206 -0.51 -1.02 -14.87
N ALA A 207 -0.89 -2.08 -14.16
CA ALA A 207 -1.23 -3.39 -14.68
C ALA A 207 -2.71 -3.68 -14.32
N PRO A 208 -3.64 -3.46 -15.24
CA PRO A 208 -5.05 -3.71 -15.00
C PRO A 208 -5.42 -5.17 -15.24
N TYR A 209 -6.28 -5.71 -14.39
CA TYR A 209 -6.82 -7.06 -14.45
C TYR A 209 -8.34 -7.00 -14.45
N TRP A 210 -8.98 -7.78 -15.29
CA TRP A 210 -10.42 -7.95 -15.31
C TRP A 210 -10.77 -9.40 -15.04
N VAL A 211 -11.63 -9.64 -14.06
CA VAL A 211 -12.02 -11.00 -13.68
C VAL A 211 -13.16 -11.48 -14.60
N GLN A 212 -13.00 -12.68 -15.13
CA GLN A 212 -14.06 -13.35 -15.90
C GLN A 212 -15.26 -13.67 -15.02
N GLY A 213 -16.45 -13.61 -15.61
CA GLY A 213 -17.71 -13.88 -14.91
C GLY A 213 -18.36 -12.65 -14.31
N THR A 214 -17.75 -11.47 -14.46
CA THR A 214 -18.44 -10.21 -14.18
C THR A 214 -19.60 -10.01 -15.15
N ARG A 215 -20.70 -9.46 -14.64
CA ARG A 215 -21.92 -9.17 -15.42
C ARG A 215 -21.75 -7.95 -16.31
N PHE A 216 -20.59 -7.32 -16.32
CA PHE A 216 -20.32 -6.04 -16.96
C PHE A 216 -19.46 -6.19 -18.22
N ASN A 217 -19.57 -5.22 -19.08
CA ASN A 217 -18.79 -5.18 -20.32
C ASN A 217 -17.36 -4.68 -20.03
N ILE A 218 -16.37 -5.35 -20.60
CA ILE A 218 -14.95 -4.94 -20.53
C ILE A 218 -14.73 -3.47 -20.98
N ASN A 219 -15.60 -2.91 -21.83
CA ASN A 219 -15.50 -1.52 -22.24
C ASN A 219 -15.78 -0.54 -21.08
N ASN A 220 -16.54 -0.94 -20.05
CA ASN A 220 -16.71 -0.14 -18.84
C ASN A 220 -15.37 0.01 -18.12
N VAL A 221 -14.62 -1.10 -17.97
CA VAL A 221 -13.28 -1.08 -17.36
C VAL A 221 -12.31 -0.22 -18.17
N LYS A 222 -12.32 -0.35 -19.50
CA LYS A 222 -11.47 0.47 -20.39
C LYS A 222 -11.78 1.97 -20.28
N ALA A 223 -13.06 2.34 -20.19
CA ALA A 223 -13.48 3.73 -20.03
C ALA A 223 -13.02 4.28 -18.66
N ALA A 224 -13.23 3.53 -17.58
CA ALA A 224 -12.77 3.93 -16.25
C ALA A 224 -11.24 4.10 -16.19
N LEU A 225 -10.50 3.19 -16.79
CA LEU A 225 -9.03 3.30 -16.88
C LEU A 225 -8.59 4.54 -17.67
N ALA A 226 -9.31 4.89 -18.76
CA ALA A 226 -9.03 6.11 -19.50
C ALA A 226 -9.29 7.37 -18.66
N HIS A 227 -10.34 7.37 -17.84
CA HIS A 227 -10.64 8.46 -16.91
C HIS A 227 -9.58 8.58 -15.81
N LEU A 228 -9.17 7.48 -15.17
CA LEU A 228 -8.05 7.44 -14.22
C LEU A 228 -6.79 8.09 -14.82
N VAL A 229 -6.41 7.69 -16.05
CA VAL A 229 -5.23 8.25 -16.74
C VAL A 229 -5.39 9.76 -16.94
N ALA A 230 -6.59 10.24 -17.30
CA ALA A 230 -6.89 11.66 -17.50
C ALA A 230 -6.76 12.45 -16.18
N ILE A 231 -7.21 11.90 -15.03
CA ILE A 231 -7.07 12.52 -13.72
C ILE A 231 -5.59 12.73 -13.37
N TYR A 232 -4.77 11.68 -13.48
CA TYR A 232 -3.35 11.81 -13.19
C TYR A 232 -2.62 12.74 -14.16
N ALA A 233 -2.96 12.70 -15.46
CA ALA A 233 -2.40 13.60 -16.46
C ALA A 233 -2.76 15.06 -16.18
N LYS A 234 -4.00 15.37 -15.75
CA LYS A 234 -4.43 16.70 -15.29
C LYS A 234 -3.54 17.23 -14.16
N ASN A 235 -3.08 16.33 -13.29
CA ASN A 235 -2.20 16.64 -12.16
C ASN A 235 -0.71 16.56 -12.51
N GLY A 236 -0.32 16.48 -13.78
CA GLY A 236 1.07 16.45 -14.23
C GLY A 236 1.81 15.17 -13.86
N ILE A 237 1.10 14.04 -13.77
CA ILE A 237 1.67 12.72 -13.50
C ILE A 237 1.38 11.82 -14.70
N ALA A 238 2.45 11.35 -15.37
CA ALA A 238 2.32 10.44 -16.48
C ALA A 238 1.96 9.02 -16.02
N VAL A 239 0.93 8.42 -16.65
CA VAL A 239 0.55 7.02 -16.40
C VAL A 239 0.70 6.23 -17.70
N THR A 240 1.45 5.12 -17.62
CA THR A 240 1.55 4.12 -18.68
C THR A 240 0.74 2.90 -18.30
N MET A 241 -0.17 2.49 -19.14
CA MET A 241 -1.03 1.34 -18.90
C MET A 241 -0.53 0.14 -19.70
N ARG A 242 -0.39 -1.02 -19.04
CA ARG A 242 -0.20 -2.32 -19.68
C ARG A 242 -1.52 -2.80 -20.29
N ASP A 243 -1.43 -3.80 -21.14
CA ASP A 243 -2.62 -4.47 -21.67
C ASP A 243 -3.50 -5.01 -20.55
N LEU A 244 -4.81 -4.81 -20.67
CA LEU A 244 -5.79 -5.34 -19.74
C LEU A 244 -5.78 -6.87 -19.77
N THR A 245 -5.40 -7.48 -18.65
CA THR A 245 -5.25 -8.92 -18.50
C THR A 245 -6.55 -9.54 -18.00
N LEU A 246 -7.05 -10.55 -18.70
CA LEU A 246 -8.18 -11.35 -18.25
C LEU A 246 -7.71 -12.38 -17.20
N ILE A 247 -8.39 -12.41 -16.05
CA ILE A 247 -8.31 -13.50 -15.08
C ILE A 247 -9.48 -14.44 -15.33
N ASP A 248 -9.19 -15.57 -16.00
CA ASP A 248 -10.18 -16.60 -16.37
C ASP A 248 -10.48 -17.52 -15.17
N ASP A 249 -11.07 -16.93 -14.11
CA ASP A 249 -11.49 -17.66 -12.91
C ASP A 249 -12.61 -16.90 -12.21
N SER A 250 -13.83 -17.36 -12.43
CA SER A 250 -15.04 -16.72 -11.89
C SER A 250 -15.16 -16.76 -10.36
N ARG A 251 -14.34 -17.56 -9.65
CA ARG A 251 -14.30 -17.55 -8.18
C ARG A 251 -13.97 -16.16 -7.64
N PHE A 252 -13.24 -15.37 -8.40
CA PHE A 252 -12.82 -14.01 -8.03
C PHE A 252 -13.82 -12.93 -8.44
N SER A 253 -14.98 -13.28 -9.02
CA SER A 253 -15.97 -12.27 -9.41
C SER A 253 -16.54 -11.49 -8.23
N VAL A 254 -16.66 -12.13 -7.06
CA VAL A 254 -17.05 -11.51 -5.79
C VAL A 254 -16.03 -11.86 -4.73
N VAL A 255 -15.38 -10.88 -4.12
CA VAL A 255 -14.30 -11.08 -3.15
C VAL A 255 -14.55 -10.26 -1.88
N SER A 256 -13.88 -10.63 -0.79
CA SER A 256 -13.88 -9.86 0.45
C SER A 256 -12.93 -8.67 0.34
N LEU A 257 -13.27 -7.57 1.02
CA LEU A 257 -12.38 -6.42 1.23
C LEU A 257 -11.26 -6.71 2.23
N ASP A 258 -11.34 -7.84 2.95
CA ASP A 258 -10.27 -8.31 3.82
C ASP A 258 -9.15 -8.95 3.00
N PHE A 259 -8.01 -8.26 2.89
CA PHE A 259 -6.83 -8.74 2.16
C PHE A 259 -6.15 -9.95 2.83
N THR A 260 -6.57 -10.33 4.04
CA THR A 260 -6.14 -11.57 4.70
C THR A 260 -7.03 -12.77 4.32
N HIS A 261 -8.19 -12.51 3.70
CA HIS A 261 -9.07 -13.57 3.21
C HIS A 261 -8.38 -14.36 2.09
N PRO A 262 -8.36 -15.70 2.15
CA PRO A 262 -7.56 -16.52 1.23
C PRO A 262 -7.84 -16.25 -0.25
N LEU A 263 -9.11 -16.06 -0.63
CA LEU A 263 -9.49 -15.80 -2.02
C LEU A 263 -8.99 -14.44 -2.50
N THR A 264 -9.10 -13.40 -1.67
CA THR A 264 -8.61 -12.05 -1.97
C THR A 264 -7.09 -12.07 -2.08
N THR A 265 -6.41 -12.69 -1.11
CA THR A 265 -4.95 -12.87 -1.14
C THR A 265 -4.49 -13.62 -2.40
N GLU A 266 -5.20 -14.69 -2.80
CA GLU A 266 -4.89 -15.45 -4.02
C GLU A 266 -5.03 -14.57 -5.27
N LEU A 267 -6.11 -13.78 -5.37
CA LEU A 267 -6.34 -12.86 -6.49
C LEU A 267 -5.21 -11.84 -6.61
N ILE A 268 -4.97 -11.08 -5.53
CA ILE A 268 -3.98 -9.98 -5.51
C ILE A 268 -2.56 -10.50 -5.77
N SER A 269 -2.24 -11.70 -5.30
CA SER A 269 -0.92 -12.32 -5.51
C SER A 269 -0.60 -12.66 -6.97
N ARG A 270 -1.59 -12.57 -7.88
CA ARG A 270 -1.39 -12.73 -9.33
C ARG A 270 -0.84 -11.47 -10.00
N GLY A 271 -0.80 -10.35 -9.27
CA GLY A 271 -0.33 -9.06 -9.76
C GLY A 271 1.17 -9.04 -10.10
N ALA A 272 1.55 -8.12 -10.97
CA ALA A 272 2.94 -7.84 -11.32
C ALA A 272 3.68 -7.19 -10.15
N THR A 273 4.98 -7.45 -10.02
CA THR A 273 5.81 -6.83 -8.98
C THR A 273 6.33 -5.45 -9.39
N ASP A 274 6.38 -5.16 -10.68
CA ASP A 274 6.96 -3.95 -11.27
C ASP A 274 5.91 -2.96 -11.81
N ALA A 275 4.67 -3.06 -11.33
CA ALA A 275 3.56 -2.18 -11.70
C ALA A 275 2.55 -2.07 -10.56
N ILE A 276 1.68 -1.06 -10.62
CA ILE A 276 0.53 -0.89 -9.74
C ILE A 276 -0.61 -1.75 -10.27
N ASN A 277 -1.09 -2.69 -9.47
CA ASN A 277 -2.07 -3.67 -9.90
C ASN A 277 -3.49 -3.21 -9.56
N LEU A 278 -4.36 -3.14 -10.56
CA LEU A 278 -5.77 -2.78 -10.44
C LEU A 278 -6.62 -3.99 -10.83
N PHE A 279 -7.39 -4.54 -9.89
CA PHE A 279 -8.25 -5.70 -10.11
C PHE A 279 -9.72 -5.27 -10.14
N PHE A 280 -10.36 -5.41 -11.29
CA PHE A 280 -11.77 -5.12 -11.48
C PHE A 280 -12.57 -6.40 -11.27
N VAL A 281 -13.39 -6.41 -10.21
CA VAL A 281 -14.26 -7.53 -9.80
C VAL A 281 -15.72 -7.13 -9.95
N ASP A 282 -16.65 -8.09 -9.96
CA ASP A 282 -18.08 -7.79 -10.07
C ASP A 282 -18.59 -7.05 -8.84
N ASP A 283 -18.28 -7.57 -7.64
CA ASP A 283 -18.79 -7.03 -6.38
C ASP A 283 -17.89 -7.44 -5.20
N PHE A 284 -18.25 -6.95 -4.02
CA PHE A 284 -17.63 -7.34 -2.76
C PHE A 284 -18.61 -8.12 -1.88
N THR A 285 -18.10 -9.00 -1.03
CA THR A 285 -18.92 -9.67 0.02
C THR A 285 -19.34 -8.69 1.10
N ASP A 286 -18.56 -7.62 1.27
CA ASP A 286 -18.75 -6.57 2.26
C ASP A 286 -19.46 -5.38 1.61
N TYR A 287 -20.48 -4.85 2.27
CA TYR A 287 -21.30 -3.78 1.70
C TYR A 287 -20.67 -2.40 1.91
N GLY A 288 -20.82 -1.54 0.91
CA GLY A 288 -20.63 -0.10 1.04
C GLY A 288 -19.31 0.46 0.52
N ALA A 289 -18.38 -0.37 0.03
CA ALA A 289 -17.17 0.12 -0.61
C ALA A 289 -17.30 0.14 -2.14
N LEU A 290 -16.66 1.12 -2.76
CA LEU A 290 -16.53 1.27 -4.21
C LEU A 290 -15.24 0.59 -4.71
N GLY A 291 -14.19 0.71 -3.92
CA GLY A 291 -12.87 0.14 -4.11
C GLY A 291 -12.12 0.11 -2.80
N ILE A 292 -10.92 -0.43 -2.83
CA ILE A 292 -9.99 -0.44 -1.69
C ILE A 292 -8.56 -0.70 -2.14
N ALA A 293 -7.62 0.08 -1.64
CA ALA A 293 -6.19 -0.24 -1.69
C ALA A 293 -5.83 -1.24 -0.58
N ALA A 294 -4.94 -2.17 -0.87
CA ALA A 294 -4.56 -3.19 0.09
C ALA A 294 -3.92 -2.65 1.38
N ALA A 295 -3.27 -1.50 1.31
CA ALA A 295 -2.67 -0.75 2.42
C ALA A 295 -2.22 0.64 1.97
N ILE A 296 -1.83 1.50 2.92
CA ILE A 296 -1.29 2.85 2.69
C ILE A 296 0.14 2.95 3.25
N PRO A 297 1.18 2.95 2.40
CA PRO A 297 1.16 2.48 1.01
C PRO A 297 1.04 0.96 0.92
N GLY A 298 0.67 0.48 -0.26
CA GLY A 298 0.66 -0.95 -0.58
C GLY A 298 2.07 -1.55 -0.67
N SER A 299 2.15 -2.88 -0.74
CA SER A 299 3.41 -3.63 -0.83
C SER A 299 4.03 -3.53 -2.23
N MET A 300 4.59 -2.37 -2.56
CA MET A 300 5.23 -2.12 -3.86
C MET A 300 6.48 -2.98 -4.05
N GLY A 301 6.63 -3.55 -5.22
CA GLY A 301 7.86 -4.27 -5.59
C GLY A 301 7.94 -5.73 -5.13
N LEU A 302 6.99 -6.22 -4.37
CA LEU A 302 6.93 -7.60 -3.88
C LEU A 302 5.59 -8.24 -4.20
N ALA A 303 5.62 -9.49 -4.64
CA ALA A 303 4.40 -10.28 -4.79
C ALA A 303 3.76 -10.57 -3.42
N GLY A 304 2.44 -10.59 -3.37
CA GLY A 304 1.69 -10.92 -2.15
C GLY A 304 0.34 -10.24 -2.09
N GLY A 305 -0.43 -10.55 -1.06
CA GLY A 305 -1.81 -10.09 -0.87
C GLY A 305 -1.97 -8.58 -0.65
N PHE A 306 -0.87 -7.84 -0.43
CA PHE A 306 -0.90 -6.38 -0.23
C PHE A 306 -0.36 -5.59 -1.42
N ASN A 307 -0.15 -6.23 -2.59
CA ASN A 307 0.35 -5.59 -3.81
C ASN A 307 -0.76 -5.37 -4.84
N GLY A 308 -1.83 -4.68 -4.48
CA GLY A 308 -2.91 -4.40 -5.41
C GLY A 308 -4.05 -3.57 -4.86
N ILE A 309 -4.97 -3.27 -5.74
CA ILE A 309 -6.14 -2.44 -5.54
C ILE A 309 -7.34 -3.20 -6.09
N LEU A 310 -8.44 -3.26 -5.35
CA LEU A 310 -9.70 -3.83 -5.80
C LEU A 310 -10.69 -2.73 -6.17
N ILE A 311 -11.38 -2.89 -7.30
CA ILE A 311 -12.45 -2.00 -7.76
C ILE A 311 -13.67 -2.84 -8.08
N GLY A 312 -14.81 -2.54 -7.43
CA GLY A 312 -16.09 -3.18 -7.67
C GLY A 312 -16.83 -2.53 -8.84
N LEU A 313 -17.38 -3.33 -9.75
CA LEU A 313 -18.19 -2.80 -10.85
C LEU A 313 -19.65 -2.55 -10.43
N SER A 314 -20.23 -3.45 -9.62
CA SER A 314 -21.60 -3.32 -9.12
C SER A 314 -21.85 -2.05 -8.31
N PRO A 315 -20.96 -1.62 -7.42
CA PRO A 315 -21.14 -0.40 -6.65
C PRO A 315 -21.23 0.89 -7.51
N HIS A 316 -20.68 0.87 -8.73
CA HIS A 316 -20.70 2.00 -9.66
C HIS A 316 -21.89 1.98 -10.62
N ARG A 317 -22.91 1.15 -10.35
CA ARG A 317 -24.12 1.12 -11.17
C ARG A 317 -25.08 2.26 -10.86
N VAL A 318 -25.50 2.92 -11.94
CA VAL A 318 -26.58 3.91 -11.91
C VAL A 318 -27.69 3.38 -12.84
N GLY A 319 -28.76 2.84 -12.26
CA GLY A 319 -29.80 2.20 -13.04
C GLY A 319 -29.30 0.96 -13.80
N SER A 320 -29.34 1.00 -15.11
CA SER A 320 -28.94 -0.09 -16.01
C SER A 320 -27.52 -0.01 -16.54
N HIS A 321 -26.79 1.07 -16.27
CA HIS A 321 -25.43 1.31 -16.77
C HIS A 321 -24.43 1.50 -15.62
N VAL A 322 -23.15 1.40 -15.93
CA VAL A 322 -22.04 1.71 -15.01
C VAL A 322 -21.61 3.15 -15.26
N ASP A 323 -21.50 3.93 -14.20
CA ASP A 323 -20.85 5.23 -14.23
C ASP A 323 -19.33 5.01 -14.29
N THR A 324 -18.79 5.10 -15.51
CA THR A 324 -17.38 4.81 -15.79
C THR A 324 -16.44 5.92 -15.32
N ASP A 325 -16.92 7.15 -15.27
CA ASP A 325 -16.13 8.30 -14.82
C ASP A 325 -15.97 8.21 -13.30
N PHE A 326 -17.07 7.95 -12.59
CA PHE A 326 -17.03 7.69 -11.15
C PHE A 326 -16.16 6.47 -10.78
N MET A 327 -16.26 5.38 -11.55
CA MET A 327 -15.39 4.20 -11.33
C MET A 327 -13.92 4.51 -11.59
N GLY A 328 -13.62 5.34 -12.57
CA GLY A 328 -12.25 5.78 -12.86
C GLY A 328 -11.69 6.68 -11.77
N GLU A 329 -12.51 7.54 -11.19
CA GLU A 329 -12.15 8.38 -10.04
C GLU A 329 -11.91 7.53 -8.79
N THR A 330 -12.78 6.56 -8.50
CA THR A 330 -12.53 5.57 -7.43
C THR A 330 -11.19 4.87 -7.63
N ALA A 331 -10.91 4.39 -8.84
CA ALA A 331 -9.64 3.73 -9.12
C ALA A 331 -8.43 4.67 -8.95
N ALA A 332 -8.58 5.95 -9.28
CA ALA A 332 -7.54 6.96 -9.08
C ALA A 332 -7.33 7.26 -7.59
N HIS A 333 -8.40 7.37 -6.80
CA HIS A 333 -8.37 7.55 -5.36
C HIS A 333 -7.64 6.39 -4.66
N GLU A 334 -8.05 5.16 -4.94
CA GLU A 334 -7.42 3.97 -4.36
C GLU A 334 -5.94 3.83 -4.79
N MET A 335 -5.60 4.26 -6.00
CA MET A 335 -4.22 4.34 -6.43
C MET A 335 -3.42 5.38 -5.64
N GLY A 336 -4.02 6.49 -5.24
CA GLY A 336 -3.44 7.46 -4.33
C GLY A 336 -3.08 6.83 -2.98
N HIS A 337 -4.00 6.08 -2.38
CA HIS A 337 -3.73 5.32 -1.15
C HIS A 337 -2.60 4.31 -1.32
N PHE A 338 -2.64 3.51 -2.38
CA PHE A 338 -1.59 2.54 -2.67
C PHE A 338 -0.21 3.19 -2.79
N LEU A 339 -0.14 4.43 -3.26
CA LEU A 339 1.09 5.22 -3.41
C LEU A 339 1.51 5.98 -2.13
N GLY A 340 0.67 5.97 -1.08
CA GLY A 340 1.01 6.52 0.24
C GLY A 340 0.24 7.76 0.65
N LEU A 341 -0.79 8.18 -0.08
CA LEU A 341 -1.65 9.28 0.31
C LEU A 341 -2.73 8.82 1.30
N PHE A 342 -3.00 9.66 2.29
CA PHE A 342 -4.12 9.52 3.21
C PHE A 342 -5.30 10.39 2.75
N HIS A 343 -6.47 10.20 3.34
CA HIS A 343 -7.55 11.17 3.20
C HIS A 343 -7.11 12.53 3.72
N THR A 344 -7.48 13.60 3.01
CA THR A 344 -7.21 14.98 3.46
C THR A 344 -7.85 15.26 4.82
N SER A 345 -9.02 14.69 5.05
CA SER A 345 -9.72 14.66 6.33
C SER A 345 -10.58 13.39 6.37
N GLU A 346 -10.71 12.80 7.56
CA GLU A 346 -11.64 11.70 7.78
C GLU A 346 -13.08 12.18 7.97
N SER A 347 -14.04 11.29 7.95
CA SER A 347 -15.48 11.62 8.07
C SER A 347 -15.85 12.46 9.29
N THR A 348 -15.10 12.37 10.37
CA THR A 348 -15.28 13.18 11.59
C THR A 348 -14.47 14.48 11.59
N GLY A 349 -13.72 14.75 10.51
CA GLY A 349 -12.78 15.86 10.43
C GLY A 349 -11.47 15.63 11.19
N SER A 350 -11.17 14.40 11.59
CA SER A 350 -9.91 14.00 12.24
C SER A 350 -9.73 12.48 12.16
N PRO A 351 -8.48 11.97 11.94
CA PRO A 351 -7.28 12.76 11.68
C PRO A 351 -7.29 13.40 10.28
N GLN A 352 -6.35 14.30 10.04
CA GLN A 352 -5.97 14.82 8.73
C GLN A 352 -4.74 14.07 8.20
N ASP A 353 -4.46 14.23 6.92
CA ASP A 353 -3.20 13.75 6.35
C ASP A 353 -1.99 14.56 6.88
N PRO A 354 -0.76 14.08 6.71
CA PRO A 354 0.44 14.77 7.20
C PRO A 354 0.94 15.90 6.28
N LEU A 355 0.19 16.30 5.25
CA LEU A 355 0.62 17.28 4.27
C LEU A 355 0.12 18.69 4.65
N GLU A 356 0.99 19.69 4.49
CA GLU A 356 0.68 21.06 4.94
C GLU A 356 -0.19 21.83 3.94
N ASP A 357 -0.21 21.41 2.67
CA ASP A 357 -0.91 22.13 1.59
C ASP A 357 -2.28 21.54 1.25
N THR A 358 -2.69 20.47 1.90
CA THR A 358 -4.01 19.88 1.70
C THR A 358 -5.08 20.67 2.46
N PRO A 359 -6.20 21.04 1.81
CA PRO A 359 -7.30 21.67 2.51
C PRO A 359 -7.95 20.70 3.50
N GLU A 360 -8.14 21.16 4.75
CA GLU A 360 -8.70 20.35 5.83
C GLU A 360 -10.18 20.70 6.07
N CYS A 361 -11.04 19.69 6.08
CA CYS A 361 -12.40 19.81 6.53
C CYS A 361 -12.48 19.37 7.99
N LEU A 362 -12.45 20.34 8.89
CA LEU A 362 -12.39 20.11 10.33
C LEU A 362 -13.80 19.84 10.92
N GLY A 363 -13.86 19.05 11.99
CA GLY A 363 -15.11 18.59 12.61
C GLY A 363 -16.09 19.68 13.05
N PHE A 364 -15.64 20.93 13.27
CA PHE A 364 -16.55 22.05 13.56
C PHE A 364 -17.44 22.46 12.38
N ARG A 365 -17.17 21.94 11.17
CA ARG A 365 -17.99 22.14 9.98
C ARG A 365 -19.21 21.21 9.92
N ASP A 366 -19.31 20.21 10.77
CA ASP A 366 -20.52 19.40 10.98
C ASP A 366 -21.62 20.27 11.62
N VAL A 367 -22.24 21.11 10.80
CA VAL A 367 -23.23 22.11 11.26
C VAL A 367 -24.58 21.49 11.58
N ASN A 368 -24.87 20.32 11.02
CA ASN A 368 -26.11 19.58 11.27
C ASN A 368 -25.98 18.58 12.43
N ALA A 369 -24.75 18.45 13.02
CA ALA A 369 -24.42 17.56 14.12
C ALA A 369 -24.76 16.07 13.80
N SER A 370 -24.58 15.67 12.56
CA SER A 370 -24.79 14.27 12.12
C SER A 370 -23.72 13.31 12.65
N GLY A 371 -22.58 13.86 13.09
CA GLY A 371 -21.39 13.12 13.51
C GLY A 371 -20.48 12.72 12.33
N SER A 372 -20.81 13.17 11.11
CA SER A 372 -20.03 12.94 9.90
C SER A 372 -20.08 14.17 9.02
N LEU A 373 -18.92 14.59 8.53
CA LEU A 373 -18.81 15.70 7.60
C LEU A 373 -19.43 15.34 6.25
N GLU A 374 -20.32 16.18 5.78
CA GLU A 374 -20.94 16.04 4.47
C GLU A 374 -20.24 16.94 3.45
N LEU A 375 -20.46 16.65 2.17
CA LEU A 375 -19.75 17.35 1.09
C LEU A 375 -20.00 18.84 1.02
N ASP A 376 -21.25 19.27 1.24
CA ASP A 376 -21.65 20.67 1.24
C ASP A 376 -21.01 21.43 2.43
N GLU A 377 -20.80 20.76 3.56
CA GLU A 377 -20.09 21.28 4.71
C GLU A 377 -18.59 21.46 4.44
N CYS A 378 -18.03 20.68 3.54
CA CYS A 378 -16.61 20.71 3.16
C CYS A 378 -16.35 21.51 1.86
N THR A 379 -17.34 22.15 1.28
CA THR A 379 -17.14 23.00 0.10
C THR A 379 -16.10 24.09 0.40
N GLY A 380 -15.07 24.17 -0.46
CA GLY A 380 -13.91 25.05 -0.26
C GLY A 380 -12.94 24.61 0.84
N ALA A 381 -13.10 23.40 1.36
CA ALA A 381 -12.22 22.76 2.34
C ALA A 381 -11.78 21.36 1.87
N GLY A 382 -11.55 21.21 0.58
CA GLY A 382 -10.98 20.00 0.00
C GLY A 382 -12.00 18.97 -0.50
N ALA A 383 -13.28 19.30 -0.56
CA ALA A 383 -14.30 18.37 -1.10
C ALA A 383 -14.06 17.95 -2.56
N ASP A 384 -13.30 18.74 -3.33
CA ASP A 384 -12.88 18.48 -4.72
C ASP A 384 -11.53 17.76 -4.83
N ASN A 385 -10.85 17.53 -3.70
CA ASN A 385 -9.58 16.80 -3.69
C ASN A 385 -9.81 15.31 -3.98
N LEU A 386 -8.95 14.72 -4.82
CA LEU A 386 -9.01 13.29 -5.14
C LEU A 386 -9.00 12.40 -3.90
N MET A 387 -8.30 12.81 -2.83
CA MET A 387 -8.17 12.06 -1.58
C MET A 387 -9.16 12.50 -0.50
N PHE A 388 -10.28 13.14 -0.87
CA PHE A 388 -11.34 13.39 0.10
C PHE A 388 -12.03 12.08 0.51
N TRP A 389 -12.40 11.91 1.77
CA TRP A 389 -12.83 10.64 2.37
C TRP A 389 -14.13 10.04 1.78
N THR A 390 -14.94 10.81 1.07
CA THR A 390 -16.21 10.36 0.47
C THR A 390 -16.38 10.93 -0.93
N PRO A 391 -17.01 10.19 -1.87
CA PRO A 391 -17.20 10.67 -3.23
C PRO A 391 -18.17 11.84 -3.31
N PHE A 392 -17.92 12.76 -4.24
CA PHE A 392 -18.75 13.92 -4.47
C PHE A 392 -19.95 13.60 -5.36
N THR A 393 -21.07 13.21 -4.76
CA THR A 393 -22.33 12.98 -5.51
C THR A 393 -23.32 14.07 -5.19
N SER A 394 -23.94 14.66 -6.21
CA SER A 394 -24.99 15.63 -6.04
C SER A 394 -26.30 14.96 -5.49
N TRP A 395 -27.24 15.77 -5.02
CA TRP A 395 -28.58 15.33 -4.64
C TRP A 395 -29.30 14.48 -5.69
N ALA A 396 -28.99 14.69 -6.97
CA ALA A 396 -29.54 13.92 -8.09
C ALA A 396 -28.76 12.63 -8.37
N GLY A 397 -27.77 12.29 -7.55
CA GLY A 397 -26.85 11.16 -7.77
C GLY A 397 -25.87 11.42 -8.93
N VAL A 398 -25.70 12.67 -9.33
CA VAL A 398 -24.72 13.06 -10.33
C VAL A 398 -23.38 13.24 -9.64
N HIS A 399 -22.38 12.51 -10.12
CA HIS A 399 -21.02 12.64 -9.67
C HIS A 399 -20.43 14.00 -10.05
N MET A 400 -19.72 14.66 -9.12
CA MET A 400 -19.26 16.04 -9.30
C MET A 400 -17.77 16.16 -9.62
N GLY A 401 -17.04 15.03 -9.60
CA GLY A 401 -15.61 14.96 -9.92
C GLY A 401 -14.71 15.40 -8.75
N GLN A 402 -13.88 14.48 -8.28
CA GLN A 402 -12.81 14.70 -7.32
C GLN A 402 -11.49 14.33 -8.01
N ASP A 403 -10.87 15.31 -8.64
CA ASP A 403 -9.76 15.07 -9.55
C ASP A 403 -8.55 16.00 -9.33
N VAL A 404 -8.54 16.69 -8.17
CA VAL A 404 -7.47 17.64 -7.82
C VAL A 404 -6.50 16.98 -6.83
N LEU A 405 -5.20 17.10 -7.11
CA LEU A 405 -4.10 16.76 -6.19
C LEU A 405 -3.28 18.01 -5.89
N THR A 406 -2.94 18.21 -4.63
CA THR A 406 -2.04 19.31 -4.21
C THR A 406 -0.60 19.08 -4.66
N PRO A 407 0.27 20.09 -4.66
CA PRO A 407 1.70 19.91 -4.94
C PRO A 407 2.38 18.88 -4.05
N ASP A 408 2.06 18.83 -2.75
CA ASP A 408 2.65 17.90 -1.80
C ASP A 408 2.16 16.47 -2.04
N GLN A 409 0.86 16.28 -2.33
CA GLN A 409 0.32 14.97 -2.74
C GLN A 409 1.02 14.46 -4.01
N ARG A 410 1.21 15.30 -5.02
CA ARG A 410 1.95 14.94 -6.24
C ARG A 410 3.41 14.58 -5.93
N THR A 411 4.02 15.26 -4.96
CA THR A 411 5.39 14.94 -4.52
C THR A 411 5.44 13.54 -3.90
N VAL A 412 4.54 13.20 -2.98
CA VAL A 412 4.47 11.85 -2.38
C VAL A 412 4.34 10.78 -3.47
N ILE A 413 3.42 10.97 -4.43
CA ILE A 413 3.23 10.04 -5.56
C ILE A 413 4.51 9.87 -6.38
N ARG A 414 5.18 10.97 -6.74
CA ARG A 414 6.42 10.92 -7.54
C ARG A 414 7.56 10.21 -6.83
N TYR A 415 7.58 10.28 -5.50
CA TYR A 415 8.59 9.61 -4.68
C TYR A 415 8.20 8.17 -4.31
N ALA A 416 7.01 7.68 -4.65
CA ALA A 416 6.64 6.29 -4.39
C ALA A 416 7.69 5.33 -5.02
N PRO A 417 8.15 4.29 -4.30
CA PRO A 417 9.23 3.42 -4.79
C PRO A 417 8.96 2.76 -6.13
N ILE A 418 7.70 2.54 -6.50
CA ILE A 418 7.32 1.94 -7.78
C ILE A 418 7.28 2.95 -8.95
N ALA A 419 7.34 4.26 -8.68
CA ALA A 419 7.36 5.29 -9.72
C ALA A 419 8.71 5.28 -10.46
N GLN A 420 8.69 5.52 -11.77
CA GLN A 420 9.87 5.42 -12.66
C GLN A 420 10.17 6.76 -13.34
#